data_c2517780b28151770cf9fde5705ac3f0
#
_entry.id   c2517780b28151770cf9fde5705ac3f0
#
_cell.length_a   1.000
_cell.length_b   1.000
_cell.length_c   1.000
_cell.angle_alpha   90.00
_cell.angle_beta   90.00
_cell.angle_gamma   90.00
#
_symmetry.space_group_name_H-M   'P 1'
#
loop_
_entity.id
_entity.type
_entity.pdbx_description
1 polymer ?
#
loop_
_entity_poly.entity_id
_entity_poly.type
_entity_poly.pdbx_seq_one_letter_code
_entity_poly.pdbx_strand_id
1 'polypeptide(L)'
;MDGHFYIVDLLEKKTIKEILRKGSGSKPEIQELQTILYEMGFGKKLKWDVYHADGDYGRLTASAIKDLSKRNNIISNGDIVSEEIAGVIIKLYDILDEVQQLNSDIYNGNYKKRYRRGSKYKNEVAGLQTLLNAMGYGKELNWETYQNDGIYGKGTTKAVLQFAVHRKIKSKGEYLTKRMCKKIVSEFSKYYGRDWKITRKSLELSINNKPNQNRQPEEAPPMPTSALVTYSDTHFVGKKITCDVEFVPALKRINAYAAKHDIKILITSSFRTSIEVPGAIVTPARMSNHMAGHGIDMNIKYGPTYSKLCNSKCLGKRLPSQIAQFIEEIRNDPELRWGGDFRKSDPVHIDDHLNKDPEKWKKRYDAVQKARKLGLA
;
A
#
# COMPACT_ATOMS: atom_id res chain seq x y z
N MET A 1 4.21 1.24 1.55
CA MET A 1 4.77 1.31 0.20
C MET A 1 5.96 0.37 0.12
N ASP A 2 5.78 -0.85 -0.32
CA ASP A 2 6.86 -1.78 -0.71
C ASP A 2 6.41 -2.61 -1.89
N GLY A 3 5.71 -1.94 -2.81
CA GLY A 3 5.32 -2.55 -4.05
C GLY A 3 6.42 -2.53 -5.11
N HIS A 4 7.64 -2.15 -4.77
CA HIS A 4 8.75 -2.14 -5.73
C HIS A 4 10.07 -2.69 -5.14
N PHE A 5 9.95 -3.53 -4.10
CA PHE A 5 11.12 -4.10 -3.42
C PHE A 5 12.04 -4.86 -4.39
N TYR A 6 11.48 -5.72 -5.24
CA TYR A 6 12.28 -6.43 -6.24
C TYR A 6 12.86 -5.51 -7.28
N ILE A 7 12.11 -4.50 -7.75
CA ILE A 7 12.60 -3.54 -8.75
C ILE A 7 13.80 -2.77 -8.20
N VAL A 8 13.75 -2.32 -6.94
CA VAL A 8 14.87 -1.62 -6.28
C VAL A 8 16.06 -2.55 -6.14
N ASP A 9 15.87 -3.76 -5.62
CA ASP A 9 16.93 -4.76 -5.45
C ASP A 9 17.60 -5.13 -6.77
N LEU A 10 16.79 -5.34 -7.83
CA LEU A 10 17.31 -5.63 -9.18
C LEU A 10 18.08 -4.44 -9.78
N LEU A 11 17.66 -3.21 -9.46
CA LEU A 11 18.36 -2.01 -9.91
C LEU A 11 19.71 -1.87 -9.20
N GLU A 12 19.75 -2.06 -7.89
CA GLU A 12 20.98 -2.05 -7.08
C GLU A 12 21.98 -3.13 -7.53
N LYS A 13 21.48 -4.33 -7.82
CA LYS A 13 22.28 -5.46 -8.34
C LYS A 13 22.63 -5.35 -9.82
N LYS A 14 22.12 -4.35 -10.54
CA LYS A 14 22.28 -4.16 -12.01
C LYS A 14 21.79 -5.34 -12.86
N THR A 15 20.88 -6.16 -12.33
CA THR A 15 20.32 -7.33 -13.00
C THR A 15 18.94 -7.09 -13.62
N ILE A 16 18.43 -5.87 -13.52
CA ILE A 16 17.06 -5.55 -13.91
C ILE A 16 16.72 -5.88 -15.36
N LYS A 17 17.65 -5.64 -16.29
CA LYS A 17 17.47 -5.93 -17.73
C LYS A 17 17.43 -7.43 -18.04
N GLU A 18 18.04 -8.25 -17.18
CA GLU A 18 18.10 -9.69 -17.32
C GLU A 18 16.82 -10.34 -16.81
N ILE A 19 16.27 -9.78 -15.75
CA ILE A 19 15.11 -10.32 -15.02
C ILE A 19 13.81 -9.76 -15.58
N LEU A 20 13.69 -8.43 -15.73
CA LEU A 20 12.46 -7.78 -16.18
C LEU A 20 12.48 -7.58 -17.71
N ARG A 21 12.35 -8.66 -18.42
CA ARG A 21 12.31 -8.69 -19.90
C ARG A 21 11.30 -9.71 -20.41
N LYS A 22 10.85 -9.50 -21.64
CA LYS A 22 9.94 -10.41 -22.33
C LYS A 22 10.55 -11.80 -22.47
N GLY A 23 9.78 -12.80 -22.07
CA GLY A 23 10.21 -14.20 -22.04
C GLY A 23 11.07 -14.58 -20.82
N SER A 24 11.21 -13.68 -19.83
CA SER A 24 11.87 -13.99 -18.56
C SER A 24 11.04 -14.97 -17.74
N GLY A 25 11.71 -15.92 -17.06
CA GLY A 25 11.10 -16.87 -16.16
C GLY A 25 10.93 -16.39 -14.71
N SER A 26 11.31 -15.16 -14.39
CA SER A 26 11.33 -14.61 -13.02
C SER A 26 9.94 -14.13 -12.60
N LYS A 27 9.10 -15.06 -12.14
CA LYS A 27 7.69 -14.79 -11.84
C LYS A 27 7.43 -13.78 -10.70
N PRO A 28 8.06 -13.86 -9.51
CA PRO A 28 7.75 -12.93 -8.42
C PRO A 28 8.05 -11.48 -8.76
N GLU A 29 9.17 -11.22 -9.41
CA GLU A 29 9.61 -9.88 -9.81
C GLU A 29 8.69 -9.30 -10.89
N ILE A 30 8.22 -10.16 -11.80
CA ILE A 30 7.27 -9.75 -12.84
C ILE A 30 5.88 -9.52 -12.23
N GLN A 31 5.44 -10.33 -11.27
CA GLN A 31 4.18 -10.12 -10.55
C GLN A 31 4.17 -8.79 -9.81
N GLU A 32 5.28 -8.42 -9.15
CA GLU A 32 5.41 -7.11 -8.53
C GLU A 32 5.31 -6.00 -9.58
N LEU A 33 6.07 -6.09 -10.66
CA LEU A 33 6.02 -5.12 -11.76
C LEU A 33 4.60 -4.95 -12.30
N GLN A 34 3.89 -6.04 -12.56
CA GLN A 34 2.51 -6.02 -13.06
C GLN A 34 1.56 -5.36 -12.05
N THR A 35 1.73 -5.64 -10.75
CA THR A 35 0.94 -5.02 -9.68
C THR A 35 1.17 -3.51 -9.63
N ILE A 36 2.41 -3.07 -9.66
CA ILE A 36 2.77 -1.65 -9.72
C ILE A 36 2.16 -0.98 -10.95
N LEU A 37 2.31 -1.57 -12.11
CA LEU A 37 1.72 -1.05 -13.35
C LEU A 37 0.20 -0.97 -13.27
N TYR A 38 -0.47 -1.95 -12.66
CA TYR A 38 -1.92 -1.89 -12.43
C TYR A 38 -2.30 -0.71 -11.53
N GLU A 39 -1.64 -0.53 -10.40
CA GLU A 39 -1.91 0.58 -9.48
C GLU A 39 -1.63 1.94 -10.13
N MET A 40 -0.60 2.02 -10.95
CA MET A 40 -0.31 3.18 -11.80
C MET A 40 -1.32 3.38 -12.95
N GLY A 41 -2.34 2.52 -13.08
CA GLY A 41 -3.47 2.67 -14.01
C GLY A 41 -3.31 1.99 -15.36
N PHE A 42 -2.31 1.15 -15.55
CA PHE A 42 -2.11 0.40 -16.80
C PHE A 42 -2.90 -0.91 -16.86
N GLY A 43 -3.86 -1.14 -15.92
CA GLY A 43 -4.62 -2.37 -15.83
C GLY A 43 -5.35 -2.77 -17.11
N LYS A 44 -5.85 -1.79 -17.89
CA LYS A 44 -6.46 -2.03 -19.20
C LYS A 44 -5.49 -2.64 -20.22
N LYS A 45 -4.21 -2.21 -20.19
CA LYS A 45 -3.15 -2.75 -21.04
C LYS A 45 -2.77 -4.17 -20.63
N LEU A 46 -2.74 -4.42 -19.33
CA LEU A 46 -2.46 -5.73 -18.75
C LEU A 46 -3.62 -6.72 -18.88
N LYS A 47 -4.84 -6.26 -19.27
CA LYS A 47 -6.09 -7.03 -19.15
C LYS A 47 -6.22 -7.60 -17.73
N TRP A 48 -6.06 -6.73 -16.73
CA TRP A 48 -5.97 -7.10 -15.32
C TRP A 48 -7.12 -7.96 -14.82
N ASP A 49 -8.35 -7.68 -15.27
CA ASP A 49 -9.56 -8.42 -14.88
C ASP A 49 -9.52 -9.91 -15.32
N VAL A 50 -8.61 -10.26 -16.23
CA VAL A 50 -8.45 -11.63 -16.76
C VAL A 50 -7.23 -12.32 -16.20
N TYR A 51 -6.09 -11.62 -16.22
CA TYR A 51 -4.80 -12.26 -15.94
C TYR A 51 -4.20 -11.88 -14.60
N HIS A 52 -4.64 -10.76 -13.98
CA HIS A 52 -4.04 -10.21 -12.76
C HIS A 52 -2.51 -10.10 -12.87
N ALA A 53 -1.77 -10.36 -11.79
CA ALA A 53 -0.32 -10.46 -11.79
C ALA A 53 0.09 -11.92 -12.02
N ASP A 54 0.06 -12.37 -13.29
CA ASP A 54 0.34 -13.75 -13.66
C ASP A 54 1.83 -14.13 -13.63
N GLY A 55 2.71 -13.13 -13.56
CA GLY A 55 4.16 -13.33 -13.57
C GLY A 55 4.73 -13.65 -14.94
N ASP A 56 3.95 -13.46 -16.02
CA ASP A 56 4.44 -13.57 -17.40
C ASP A 56 4.80 -12.18 -17.96
N TYR A 57 6.07 -11.98 -18.27
CA TYR A 57 6.48 -10.80 -19.05
C TYR A 57 6.19 -11.03 -20.53
N GLY A 58 4.91 -11.14 -20.85
CA GLY A 58 4.41 -11.34 -22.20
C GLY A 58 4.14 -10.01 -22.94
N ARG A 59 3.37 -10.13 -24.01
CA ARG A 59 3.00 -8.98 -24.86
C ARG A 59 2.24 -7.89 -24.12
N LEU A 60 1.43 -8.25 -23.12
CA LEU A 60 0.60 -7.29 -22.38
C LEU A 60 1.47 -6.44 -21.44
N THR A 61 2.38 -7.07 -20.69
CA THR A 61 3.34 -6.40 -19.83
C THR A 61 4.25 -5.48 -20.65
N ALA A 62 4.78 -5.98 -21.78
CA ALA A 62 5.58 -5.17 -22.72
C ALA A 62 4.80 -3.95 -23.25
N SER A 63 3.51 -4.12 -23.58
CA SER A 63 2.65 -3.01 -24.04
C SER A 63 2.43 -1.96 -22.95
N ALA A 64 2.31 -2.37 -21.68
CA ALA A 64 2.17 -1.44 -20.55
C ALA A 64 3.47 -0.66 -20.33
N ILE A 65 4.63 -1.32 -20.34
CA ILE A 65 5.96 -0.68 -20.24
C ILE A 65 6.19 0.28 -21.39
N LYS A 66 5.87 -0.09 -22.63
CA LYS A 66 5.97 0.81 -23.79
C LYS A 66 5.15 2.08 -23.62
N ASP A 67 3.90 1.95 -23.12
CA ASP A 67 3.02 3.11 -22.88
C ASP A 67 3.57 4.00 -21.74
N LEU A 68 4.02 3.39 -20.64
CA LEU A 68 4.69 4.10 -19.54
C LEU A 68 5.91 4.87 -20.05
N SER A 69 6.79 4.21 -20.79
CA SER A 69 8.00 4.80 -21.35
C SER A 69 7.67 6.00 -22.25
N LYS A 70 6.71 5.83 -23.18
CA LYS A 70 6.23 6.90 -24.05
C LYS A 70 5.72 8.12 -23.27
N ARG A 71 4.96 7.90 -22.19
CA ARG A 71 4.42 8.97 -21.34
C ARG A 71 5.50 9.73 -20.58
N ASN A 72 6.64 9.10 -20.39
CA ASN A 72 7.81 9.66 -19.70
C ASN A 72 8.95 10.06 -20.65
N ASN A 73 8.67 10.17 -21.96
CA ASN A 73 9.62 10.55 -23.02
C ASN A 73 10.83 9.60 -23.14
N ILE A 74 10.66 8.33 -22.77
CA ILE A 74 11.68 7.29 -22.92
C ILE A 74 11.39 6.49 -24.18
N ILE A 75 12.39 6.32 -25.06
CA ILE A 75 12.28 5.50 -26.26
C ILE A 75 12.43 4.03 -25.86
N SER A 76 11.35 3.26 -25.99
CA SER A 76 11.34 1.82 -25.66
C SER A 76 10.24 1.10 -26.45
N ASN A 77 10.54 -0.14 -26.87
CA ASN A 77 9.53 -1.05 -27.40
C ASN A 77 8.77 -1.80 -26.29
N GLY A 78 9.23 -1.67 -25.04
CA GLY A 78 8.64 -2.28 -23.85
C GLY A 78 9.11 -3.72 -23.58
N ASP A 79 9.97 -4.29 -24.40
CA ASP A 79 10.40 -5.70 -24.24
C ASP A 79 11.38 -5.88 -23.06
N ILE A 80 11.97 -4.78 -22.57
CA ILE A 80 12.94 -4.77 -21.47
C ILE A 80 12.67 -3.57 -20.56
N VAL A 81 12.74 -3.75 -19.25
CA VAL A 81 12.80 -2.65 -18.27
C VAL A 81 14.26 -2.23 -18.12
N SER A 82 14.61 -1.07 -18.69
CA SER A 82 15.94 -0.47 -18.47
C SER A 82 16.03 0.16 -17.06
N GLU A 83 17.25 0.48 -16.63
CA GLU A 83 17.48 1.22 -15.37
C GLU A 83 16.73 2.57 -15.36
N GLU A 84 16.69 3.27 -16.49
CA GLU A 84 15.94 4.51 -16.66
C GLU A 84 14.43 4.30 -16.46
N ILE A 85 13.86 3.25 -17.08
CA ILE A 85 12.44 2.89 -16.91
C ILE A 85 12.15 2.50 -15.46
N ALA A 86 13.02 1.72 -14.82
CA ALA A 86 12.91 1.34 -13.43
C ALA A 86 12.93 2.55 -12.50
N GLY A 87 13.87 3.48 -12.70
CA GLY A 87 13.92 4.73 -11.94
C GLY A 87 12.65 5.57 -12.06
N VAL A 88 12.05 5.60 -13.25
CA VAL A 88 10.75 6.27 -13.46
C VAL A 88 9.62 5.54 -12.75
N ILE A 89 9.58 4.21 -12.80
CA ILE A 89 8.57 3.40 -12.10
C ILE A 89 8.63 3.67 -10.59
N ILE A 90 9.82 3.57 -9.99
CA ILE A 90 10.03 3.82 -8.56
C ILE A 90 9.57 5.24 -8.20
N LYS A 91 10.09 6.24 -8.90
CA LYS A 91 9.75 7.65 -8.63
C LYS A 91 8.25 7.94 -8.71
N LEU A 92 7.55 7.40 -9.71
CA LEU A 92 6.12 7.63 -9.88
C LEU A 92 5.31 6.84 -8.87
N TYR A 93 5.75 5.64 -8.52
CA TYR A 93 5.07 4.80 -7.55
C TYR A 93 5.18 5.39 -6.14
N ASP A 94 6.34 5.93 -5.76
CA ASP A 94 6.58 6.57 -4.47
C ASP A 94 5.68 7.79 -4.19
N ILE A 95 5.21 8.46 -5.24
CA ILE A 95 4.33 9.63 -5.11
C ILE A 95 2.87 9.34 -5.48
N LEU A 96 2.54 8.08 -5.78
CA LEU A 96 1.20 7.71 -6.26
C LEU A 96 0.13 7.99 -5.21
N ASP A 97 0.39 7.65 -3.96
CA ASP A 97 -0.54 7.84 -2.84
C ASP A 97 -0.82 9.33 -2.60
N GLU A 98 0.18 10.19 -2.69
CA GLU A 98 0.04 11.64 -2.54
C GLU A 98 -0.83 12.26 -3.65
N VAL A 99 -0.66 11.79 -4.88
CA VAL A 99 -1.51 12.21 -6.01
C VAL A 99 -2.95 11.75 -5.79
N GLN A 100 -3.15 10.50 -5.34
CA GLN A 100 -4.47 9.95 -5.04
C GLN A 100 -5.14 10.68 -3.88
N GLN A 101 -4.40 10.95 -2.80
CA GLN A 101 -4.90 11.68 -1.65
C GLN A 101 -5.32 13.10 -2.02
N LEU A 102 -4.48 13.84 -2.75
CA LEU A 102 -4.81 15.20 -3.21
C LEU A 102 -6.06 15.19 -4.11
N ASN A 103 -6.18 14.19 -5.00
CA ASN A 103 -7.34 14.04 -5.87
C ASN A 103 -8.63 13.76 -5.08
N SER A 104 -8.57 12.88 -4.07
CA SER A 104 -9.66 12.60 -3.13
C SER A 104 -10.07 13.85 -2.37
N ASP A 105 -9.11 14.67 -1.93
CA ASP A 105 -9.38 15.92 -1.20
C ASP A 105 -10.04 17.00 -2.05
N ILE A 106 -9.72 17.04 -3.34
CA ILE A 106 -10.44 17.93 -4.28
C ILE A 106 -11.91 17.57 -4.32
N TYR A 107 -12.18 16.28 -4.35
CA TYR A 107 -13.53 15.76 -4.45
C TYR A 107 -14.33 16.02 -3.18
N ASN A 108 -13.80 15.61 -2.04
CA ASN A 108 -14.44 15.74 -0.73
C ASN A 108 -14.44 17.19 -0.18
N GLY A 109 -13.85 18.15 -0.91
CA GLY A 109 -13.73 19.54 -0.47
C GLY A 109 -12.75 19.76 0.69
N ASN A 110 -12.01 18.73 1.09
CA ASN A 110 -11.08 18.74 2.23
C ASN A 110 -9.84 19.60 1.99
N TYR A 111 -9.48 19.84 0.72
CA TYR A 111 -8.31 20.67 0.37
C TYR A 111 -8.30 22.03 1.06
N LYS A 112 -9.46 22.66 1.30
CA LYS A 112 -9.59 23.99 1.95
C LYS A 112 -9.03 24.01 3.37
N LYS A 113 -9.22 22.94 4.14
CA LYS A 113 -8.77 22.83 5.54
C LYS A 113 -7.39 22.16 5.67
N ARG A 114 -7.03 21.30 4.73
CA ARG A 114 -5.79 20.49 4.79
C ARG A 114 -4.57 21.26 4.29
N TYR A 115 -4.67 21.91 3.13
CA TYR A 115 -3.53 22.52 2.45
C TYR A 115 -3.50 24.03 2.62
N ARG A 116 -3.23 24.48 3.83
CA ARG A 116 -3.12 25.91 4.18
C ARG A 116 -2.10 26.13 5.29
N ARG A 117 -1.59 27.36 5.37
CA ARG A 117 -0.69 27.80 6.45
C ARG A 117 -1.30 27.53 7.82
N GLY A 118 -0.51 26.93 8.74
CA GLY A 118 -0.95 26.52 10.06
C GLY A 118 -1.88 25.30 10.07
N SER A 119 -1.90 24.50 9.01
CA SER A 119 -2.64 23.24 8.96
C SER A 119 -2.15 22.27 10.04
N LYS A 120 -3.10 21.59 10.70
CA LYS A 120 -2.82 20.49 11.63
C LYS A 120 -2.67 19.12 10.91
N TYR A 121 -2.97 19.08 9.63
CA TYR A 121 -2.96 17.85 8.80
C TYR A 121 -1.56 17.62 8.24
N LYS A 122 -0.64 17.19 9.12
CA LYS A 122 0.79 17.08 8.80
C LYS A 122 1.08 16.12 7.65
N ASN A 123 0.42 14.95 7.60
CA ASN A 123 0.66 13.96 6.58
C ASN A 123 0.26 14.45 5.18
N GLU A 124 -0.89 15.10 5.07
CA GLU A 124 -1.35 15.66 3.80
C GLU A 124 -0.48 16.84 3.35
N VAL A 125 0.02 17.63 4.30
CA VAL A 125 0.99 18.70 3.98
C VAL A 125 2.32 18.12 3.55
N ALA A 126 2.81 17.05 4.19
CA ALA A 126 4.02 16.32 3.78
C ALA A 126 3.87 15.75 2.36
N GLY A 127 2.74 15.13 2.06
CA GLY A 127 2.43 14.65 0.70
C GLY A 127 2.43 15.79 -0.32
N LEU A 128 1.84 16.95 0.00
CA LEU A 128 1.91 18.13 -0.86
C LEU A 128 3.36 18.60 -1.09
N GLN A 129 4.19 18.63 -0.05
CA GLN A 129 5.60 19.00 -0.16
C GLN A 129 6.36 18.03 -1.06
N THR A 130 6.12 16.73 -0.94
CA THR A 130 6.66 15.71 -1.84
C THR A 130 6.27 15.97 -3.29
N LEU A 131 4.99 16.25 -3.57
CA LEU A 131 4.52 16.58 -4.92
C LEU A 131 5.16 17.87 -5.46
N LEU A 132 5.29 18.90 -4.64
CA LEU A 132 5.91 20.16 -5.02
C LEU A 132 7.42 19.95 -5.33
N ASN A 133 8.12 19.17 -4.50
CA ASN A 133 9.52 18.82 -4.77
C ASN A 133 9.68 18.03 -6.07
N ALA A 134 8.82 17.03 -6.31
CA ALA A 134 8.82 16.26 -7.55
C ALA A 134 8.55 17.13 -8.82
N MET A 135 7.87 18.26 -8.67
CA MET A 135 7.63 19.25 -9.71
C MET A 135 8.75 20.31 -9.82
N GLY A 136 9.84 20.20 -9.04
CA GLY A 136 11.00 21.07 -9.11
C GLY A 136 10.97 22.29 -8.18
N TYR A 137 10.10 22.33 -7.19
CA TYR A 137 10.01 23.42 -6.18
C TYR A 137 10.77 23.10 -4.88
N GLY A 138 11.73 22.18 -4.93
CA GLY A 138 12.53 21.77 -3.76
C GLY A 138 13.36 22.92 -3.16
N LYS A 139 13.86 23.84 -4.00
CA LYS A 139 14.59 25.03 -3.54
C LYS A 139 13.72 25.94 -2.66
N GLU A 140 12.49 26.20 -3.06
CA GLU A 140 11.54 27.03 -2.32
C GLU A 140 11.11 26.37 -0.99
N LEU A 141 11.04 25.03 -0.98
CA LEU A 141 10.77 24.23 0.20
C LEU A 141 11.96 24.19 1.18
N ASN A 142 13.17 24.52 0.72
CA ASN A 142 14.43 24.19 1.39
C ASN A 142 14.53 22.66 1.68
N TRP A 143 14.31 21.87 0.63
CA TRP A 143 14.11 20.42 0.68
C TRP A 143 15.27 19.67 1.33
N GLU A 144 16.51 20.10 1.06
CA GLU A 144 17.70 19.48 1.63
C GLU A 144 17.73 19.53 3.16
N THR A 145 17.15 20.58 3.74
CA THR A 145 17.12 20.78 5.20
C THR A 145 15.87 20.17 5.85
N TYR A 146 14.71 20.41 5.27
CA TYR A 146 13.43 20.10 5.93
C TYR A 146 12.67 18.94 5.31
N GLN A 147 13.00 18.58 4.05
CA GLN A 147 12.26 17.56 3.29
C GLN A 147 10.73 17.80 3.34
N ASN A 148 9.95 16.76 3.59
CA ASN A 148 8.50 16.80 3.74
C ASN A 148 8.12 16.78 5.24
N ASP A 149 8.48 17.83 5.98
CA ASP A 149 8.27 17.95 7.44
C ASP A 149 6.79 18.03 7.87
N GLY A 150 5.87 18.15 6.92
CA GLY A 150 4.44 18.26 7.17
C GLY A 150 4.01 19.63 7.74
N ILE A 151 4.89 20.62 7.72
CA ILE A 151 4.59 21.97 8.22
C ILE A 151 4.32 22.89 7.03
N TYR A 152 3.06 23.36 6.91
CA TYR A 152 2.74 24.40 5.93
C TYR A 152 3.24 25.76 6.44
N GLY A 153 4.56 25.92 6.40
CA GLY A 153 5.30 27.10 6.85
C GLY A 153 5.68 28.05 5.72
N LYS A 154 6.75 28.84 5.94
CA LYS A 154 7.27 29.80 4.95
C LYS A 154 7.77 29.10 3.68
N GLY A 155 8.45 27.97 3.78
CA GLY A 155 8.96 27.19 2.63
C GLY A 155 7.81 26.70 1.74
N THR A 156 6.84 26.02 2.32
CA THR A 156 5.66 25.53 1.59
C THR A 156 4.86 26.69 0.96
N THR A 157 4.72 27.83 1.67
CA THR A 157 4.08 29.05 1.13
C THR A 157 4.82 29.56 -0.12
N LYS A 158 6.16 29.63 -0.08
CA LYS A 158 6.97 30.06 -1.23
C LYS A 158 6.83 29.09 -2.41
N ALA A 159 6.90 27.78 -2.17
CA ALA A 159 6.76 26.77 -3.22
C ALA A 159 5.38 26.83 -3.89
N VAL A 160 4.32 26.96 -3.10
CA VAL A 160 2.94 27.10 -3.61
C VAL A 160 2.77 28.43 -4.38
N LEU A 161 3.39 29.52 -3.92
CA LEU A 161 3.38 30.79 -4.65
C LEU A 161 4.08 30.68 -6.00
N GLN A 162 5.28 30.09 -6.06
CA GLN A 162 6.01 29.90 -7.32
C GLN A 162 5.26 28.97 -8.26
N PHE A 163 4.68 27.88 -7.76
CA PHE A 163 3.79 27.03 -8.55
C PHE A 163 2.64 27.84 -9.15
N ALA A 164 1.99 28.68 -8.36
CA ALA A 164 0.89 29.52 -8.82
C ALA A 164 1.34 30.52 -9.91
N VAL A 165 2.49 31.16 -9.75
CA VAL A 165 3.09 32.07 -10.74
C VAL A 165 3.34 31.34 -12.04
N HIS A 166 4.01 30.19 -12.02
CA HIS A 166 4.30 29.40 -13.20
C HIS A 166 3.04 28.89 -13.92
N ARG A 167 1.95 28.73 -13.19
CA ARG A 167 0.65 28.32 -13.77
C ARG A 167 -0.31 29.47 -14.04
N LYS A 168 0.15 30.73 -13.91
CA LYS A 168 -0.64 31.95 -14.09
C LYS A 168 -1.94 31.93 -13.24
N ILE A 169 -1.79 31.56 -11.97
CA ILE A 169 -2.88 31.53 -10.98
C ILE A 169 -2.60 32.62 -9.94
N LYS A 170 -3.55 33.53 -9.74
CA LYS A 170 -3.45 34.56 -8.68
C LYS A 170 -3.53 33.88 -7.31
N SER A 171 -2.45 33.98 -6.51
CA SER A 171 -2.36 33.39 -5.16
C SER A 171 -1.30 34.11 -4.33
N LYS A 172 -1.44 34.09 -3.00
CA LYS A 172 -0.39 34.48 -2.04
C LYS A 172 0.40 33.26 -1.51
N GLY A 173 0.09 32.05 -1.97
CA GLY A 173 0.75 30.80 -1.54
C GLY A 173 0.32 30.29 -0.16
N GLU A 174 -0.53 31.00 0.58
CA GLU A 174 -0.91 30.65 1.95
C GLU A 174 -1.87 29.45 2.05
N TYR A 175 -2.49 29.08 0.94
CA TYR A 175 -3.37 27.91 0.82
C TYR A 175 -3.49 27.44 -0.64
N LEU A 176 -3.88 26.19 -0.81
CA LEU A 176 -4.22 25.65 -2.13
C LEU A 176 -5.68 25.92 -2.48
N THR A 177 -5.91 26.49 -3.65
CA THR A 177 -7.23 26.58 -4.25
C THR A 177 -7.58 25.28 -4.98
N LYS A 178 -8.88 25.02 -5.22
CA LYS A 178 -9.34 23.88 -6.04
C LYS A 178 -8.67 23.84 -7.41
N ARG A 179 -8.46 25.01 -8.03
CA ARG A 179 -7.78 25.14 -9.33
C ARG A 179 -6.34 24.69 -9.24
N MET A 180 -5.63 25.06 -8.18
CA MET A 180 -4.22 24.66 -7.96
C MET A 180 -4.11 23.14 -7.73
N CYS A 181 -4.95 22.58 -6.84
CA CYS A 181 -4.99 21.13 -6.62
C CYS A 181 -5.24 20.35 -7.92
N LYS A 182 -6.24 20.78 -8.73
CA LYS A 182 -6.52 20.17 -10.02
C LYS A 182 -5.33 20.25 -10.98
N LYS A 183 -4.59 21.36 -10.96
CA LYS A 183 -3.38 21.53 -11.78
C LYS A 183 -2.26 20.61 -11.34
N ILE A 184 -2.02 20.46 -10.03
CA ILE A 184 -1.03 19.52 -9.49
C ILE A 184 -1.38 18.09 -9.91
N VAL A 185 -2.60 17.62 -9.66
CA VAL A 185 -3.03 16.28 -10.08
C VAL A 185 -2.90 16.08 -11.58
N SER A 186 -3.26 17.09 -12.39
CA SER A 186 -3.15 17.04 -13.86
C SER A 186 -1.70 16.95 -14.36
N GLU A 187 -0.73 17.54 -13.65
CA GLU A 187 0.68 17.44 -14.02
C GLU A 187 1.20 16.01 -13.87
N PHE A 188 0.75 15.30 -12.86
CA PHE A 188 1.16 13.92 -12.65
C PHE A 188 0.34 12.92 -13.48
N SER A 189 -0.95 13.19 -13.72
CA SER A 189 -1.84 12.25 -14.43
C SER A 189 -1.35 11.88 -15.84
N LYS A 190 -0.59 12.75 -16.48
CA LYS A 190 -0.01 12.47 -17.81
C LYS A 190 1.01 11.32 -17.83
N TYR A 191 1.65 11.03 -16.70
CA TYR A 191 2.66 9.98 -16.56
C TYR A 191 2.07 8.60 -16.26
N TYR A 192 0.84 8.56 -15.73
CA TYR A 192 0.14 7.34 -15.36
C TYR A 192 -0.74 6.80 -16.49
N GLY A 193 -1.10 5.53 -16.42
CA GLY A 193 -1.92 4.85 -17.41
C GLY A 193 -3.40 5.23 -17.39
N ARG A 194 -3.86 5.97 -16.38
CA ARG A 194 -5.24 6.42 -16.23
C ARG A 194 -5.34 7.95 -16.19
N ASP A 195 -6.49 8.43 -16.64
CA ASP A 195 -6.85 9.84 -16.48
C ASP A 195 -7.48 10.03 -15.07
N TRP A 196 -6.85 10.83 -14.24
CA TRP A 196 -7.33 11.20 -12.91
C TRP A 196 -8.54 12.16 -12.94
N LYS A 197 -9.21 12.30 -14.09
CA LYS A 197 -10.47 13.05 -14.13
C LYS A 197 -11.49 12.32 -13.28
N ILE A 198 -11.88 12.98 -12.18
CA ILE A 198 -13.01 12.54 -11.35
C ILE A 198 -14.25 12.60 -12.22
N THR A 199 -14.67 11.47 -12.76
CA THR A 199 -15.99 11.36 -13.34
C THR A 199 -16.99 11.06 -12.23
N ARG A 200 -18.17 11.68 -12.28
CA ARG A 200 -19.28 11.42 -11.35
C ARG A 200 -19.56 9.91 -11.21
N LYS A 201 -19.33 9.16 -12.26
CA LYS A 201 -19.51 7.71 -12.35
C LYS A 201 -18.51 6.89 -11.52
N SER A 202 -17.25 7.33 -11.40
CA SER A 202 -16.26 6.65 -10.54
C SER A 202 -16.53 6.83 -9.06
N LEU A 203 -17.35 7.79 -8.72
CA LEU A 203 -17.77 8.12 -7.37
C LEU A 203 -19.01 7.39 -6.92
N GLU A 204 -19.98 7.24 -7.80
CA GLU A 204 -21.16 6.43 -7.50
C GLU A 204 -20.76 4.99 -7.18
N LEU A 205 -19.68 4.48 -7.81
CA LEU A 205 -19.09 3.17 -7.48
C LEU A 205 -18.38 3.16 -6.11
N SER A 206 -17.77 4.27 -5.67
CA SER A 206 -17.13 4.34 -4.35
C SER A 206 -18.10 4.74 -3.22
N ILE A 207 -19.20 5.44 -3.55
CA ILE A 207 -20.25 5.80 -2.58
C ILE A 207 -21.20 4.63 -2.34
N ASN A 208 -21.50 3.84 -3.36
CA ASN A 208 -22.32 2.63 -3.21
C ASN A 208 -21.60 1.51 -2.43
N ASN A 209 -20.30 1.65 -2.17
CA ASN A 209 -19.52 0.80 -1.27
C ASN A 209 -19.37 1.36 0.16
N LYS A 210 -20.00 2.50 0.51
CA LYS A 210 -20.11 2.90 1.92
C LYS A 210 -21.31 2.18 2.56
N PRO A 211 -21.14 1.54 3.71
CA PRO A 211 -22.28 0.98 4.43
C PRO A 211 -23.24 2.11 4.79
N ASN A 212 -24.47 1.96 4.36
CA ASN A 212 -25.56 2.89 4.63
C ASN A 212 -25.88 2.85 6.12
N GLN A 213 -25.56 3.94 6.87
CA GLN A 213 -25.75 4.02 8.32
C GLN A 213 -27.22 4.16 8.75
N ASN A 214 -28.19 4.11 7.83
CA ASN A 214 -29.64 4.29 8.12
C ASN A 214 -30.52 3.16 7.59
N ARG A 215 -30.07 1.91 7.66
CA ARG A 215 -30.98 0.75 7.55
C ARG A 215 -31.06 0.09 8.90
N GLN A 216 -32.29 -0.07 9.40
CA GLN A 216 -32.62 -1.03 10.44
C GLN A 216 -32.09 -2.41 10.05
N PRO A 217 -31.79 -3.29 11.00
CA PRO A 217 -31.17 -4.58 10.72
C PRO A 217 -32.10 -5.41 9.83
N GLU A 218 -31.89 -5.32 8.52
CA GLU A 218 -32.31 -6.35 7.59
C GLU A 218 -31.44 -7.58 7.87
N GLU A 219 -32.05 -8.74 7.95
CA GLU A 219 -31.38 -10.03 8.15
C GLU A 219 -30.11 -10.09 7.29
N ALA A 220 -29.00 -10.43 7.95
CA ALA A 220 -27.70 -10.50 7.30
C ALA A 220 -27.80 -11.33 6.01
N PRO A 221 -27.24 -10.86 4.88
CA PRO A 221 -27.19 -11.68 3.68
C PRO A 221 -26.51 -13.01 4.00
N PRO A 222 -26.92 -14.12 3.37
CA PRO A 222 -26.34 -15.42 3.66
C PRO A 222 -24.83 -15.35 3.60
N MET A 223 -24.18 -15.82 4.66
CA MET A 223 -22.72 -15.81 4.83
C MET A 223 -22.04 -16.31 3.55
N PRO A 224 -20.92 -15.70 3.12
CA PRO A 224 -20.20 -16.19 1.96
C PRO A 224 -19.90 -17.68 2.14
N THR A 225 -20.21 -18.48 1.12
CA THR A 225 -20.05 -19.93 1.11
C THR A 225 -18.60 -20.39 1.28
N SER A 226 -17.64 -19.47 1.21
CA SER A 226 -16.21 -19.73 1.43
C SER A 226 -15.74 -19.32 2.82
N ALA A 227 -15.09 -20.25 3.52
CA ALA A 227 -14.42 -19.95 4.78
C ALA A 227 -13.12 -19.15 4.56
N LEU A 228 -12.54 -19.18 3.36
CA LEU A 228 -11.29 -18.50 3.01
C LEU A 228 -11.59 -17.27 2.16
N VAL A 229 -11.08 -16.11 2.58
CA VAL A 229 -11.31 -14.81 1.92
C VAL A 229 -10.01 -14.05 1.74
N THR A 230 -9.98 -13.15 0.75
CA THR A 230 -8.93 -12.14 0.62
C THR A 230 -9.38 -10.86 1.33
N TYR A 231 -8.54 -10.37 2.24
CA TYR A 231 -8.80 -9.15 3.00
C TYR A 231 -7.78 -8.05 2.65
N SER A 232 -8.23 -6.81 2.58
CA SER A 232 -7.39 -5.63 2.42
C SER A 232 -7.97 -4.45 3.18
N ASP A 233 -7.11 -3.60 3.74
CA ASP A 233 -7.50 -2.36 4.40
C ASP A 233 -6.37 -1.32 4.30
N THR A 234 -6.62 -0.10 4.71
CA THR A 234 -5.80 1.09 4.44
C THR A 234 -4.40 1.08 5.05
N HIS A 235 -4.19 0.35 6.15
CA HIS A 235 -2.90 0.27 6.84
C HIS A 235 -2.16 -1.05 6.62
N PHE A 236 -2.73 -1.95 5.83
CA PHE A 236 -2.03 -3.14 5.36
C PHE A 236 -1.41 -2.88 3.98
N VAL A 237 -0.15 -3.22 3.84
CA VAL A 237 0.62 -3.12 2.59
C VAL A 237 1.41 -4.41 2.38
N GLY A 238 1.97 -4.61 1.20
CA GLY A 238 2.75 -5.80 0.87
C GLY A 238 1.89 -6.93 0.33
N LYS A 239 2.08 -8.15 0.82
CA LYS A 239 1.34 -9.32 0.32
C LYS A 239 -0.15 -9.23 0.66
N LYS A 240 -1.00 -9.77 -0.22
CA LYS A 240 -2.43 -9.94 0.05
C LYS A 240 -2.62 -10.79 1.30
N ILE A 241 -3.57 -10.40 2.14
CA ILE A 241 -3.96 -11.21 3.29
C ILE A 241 -5.03 -12.20 2.81
N THR A 242 -4.66 -13.46 2.70
CA THR A 242 -5.63 -14.55 2.59
C THR A 242 -5.86 -15.09 3.99
N CYS A 243 -7.10 -15.14 4.44
CA CYS A 243 -7.43 -15.52 5.81
C CYS A 243 -8.79 -16.22 5.92
N ASP A 244 -9.03 -16.83 7.06
CA ASP A 244 -10.36 -17.27 7.44
C ASP A 244 -11.28 -16.05 7.59
N VAL A 245 -12.53 -16.18 7.16
CA VAL A 245 -13.55 -15.14 7.32
C VAL A 245 -13.75 -14.76 8.80
N GLU A 246 -13.58 -15.72 9.73
CA GLU A 246 -13.67 -15.45 11.17
C GLU A 246 -12.48 -14.62 11.72
N PHE A 247 -11.36 -14.53 11.01
CA PHE A 247 -10.22 -13.69 11.40
C PHE A 247 -10.36 -12.23 10.94
N VAL A 248 -11.29 -11.92 10.05
CA VAL A 248 -11.50 -10.56 9.52
C VAL A 248 -11.78 -9.53 10.63
N PRO A 249 -12.58 -9.80 11.68
CA PRO A 249 -12.75 -8.84 12.78
C PRO A 249 -11.45 -8.50 13.50
N ALA A 250 -10.56 -9.48 13.70
CA ALA A 250 -9.22 -9.25 14.27
C ALA A 250 -8.37 -8.35 13.38
N LEU A 251 -8.35 -8.60 12.07
CA LEU A 251 -7.64 -7.75 11.11
C LEU A 251 -8.16 -6.31 11.10
N LYS A 252 -9.46 -6.09 11.22
CA LYS A 252 -10.05 -4.74 11.32
C LYS A 252 -9.54 -3.99 12.56
N ARG A 253 -9.43 -4.66 13.73
CA ARG A 253 -8.87 -4.04 14.93
C ARG A 253 -7.38 -3.74 14.77
N ILE A 254 -6.61 -4.67 14.22
CA ILE A 254 -5.19 -4.46 13.93
C ILE A 254 -5.00 -3.24 13.00
N ASN A 255 -5.84 -3.11 11.96
CA ASN A 255 -5.82 -1.95 11.06
C ASN A 255 -6.15 -0.64 11.80
N ALA A 256 -7.13 -0.65 12.71
CA ALA A 256 -7.50 0.52 13.51
C ALA A 256 -6.36 0.94 14.46
N TYR A 257 -5.67 -0.01 15.09
CA TYR A 257 -4.50 0.28 15.93
C TYR A 257 -3.33 0.83 15.10
N ALA A 258 -3.09 0.28 13.91
CA ALA A 258 -2.08 0.82 13.00
C ALA A 258 -2.40 2.27 12.58
N ALA A 259 -3.67 2.57 12.31
CA ALA A 259 -4.14 3.93 12.00
C ALA A 259 -3.95 4.90 13.18
N LYS A 260 -4.23 4.45 14.41
CA LYS A 260 -4.09 5.24 15.63
C LYS A 260 -2.65 5.69 15.86
N HIS A 261 -1.68 4.86 15.51
CA HIS A 261 -0.26 5.11 15.74
C HIS A 261 0.51 5.53 14.48
N ASP A 262 -0.21 5.86 13.39
CA ASP A 262 0.36 6.34 12.13
C ASP A 262 1.49 5.43 11.62
N ILE A 263 1.18 4.13 11.51
CA ILE A 263 2.08 3.10 10.97
C ILE A 263 1.38 2.33 9.86
N LYS A 264 2.16 1.67 9.00
CA LYS A 264 1.65 0.68 8.05
C LYS A 264 2.23 -0.70 8.36
N ILE A 265 1.41 -1.72 8.22
CA ILE A 265 1.76 -3.11 8.47
C ILE A 265 2.10 -3.75 7.14
N LEU A 266 3.38 -4.04 6.92
CA LEU A 266 3.88 -4.72 5.74
C LEU A 266 3.70 -6.22 5.92
N ILE A 267 2.69 -6.79 5.27
CA ILE A 267 2.39 -8.21 5.32
C ILE A 267 3.45 -9.00 4.55
N THR A 268 4.10 -9.91 5.24
CA THR A 268 5.10 -10.82 4.66
C THR A 268 4.56 -12.24 4.47
N SER A 269 3.59 -12.64 5.31
CA SER A 269 2.89 -13.93 5.21
C SER A 269 1.51 -13.85 5.86
N SER A 270 0.56 -14.68 5.38
CA SER A 270 -0.76 -14.87 5.98
C SER A 270 -1.14 -16.35 5.96
N PHE A 271 -2.20 -16.77 5.26
CA PHE A 271 -2.55 -18.18 5.14
C PHE A 271 -1.43 -19.00 4.50
N ARG A 272 -1.15 -20.16 5.08
CA ARG A 272 -0.14 -21.12 4.57
C ARG A 272 -0.73 -22.52 4.49
N THR A 273 -0.22 -23.29 3.55
CA THR A 273 -0.64 -24.68 3.30
C THR A 273 0.34 -25.70 3.85
N SER A 274 1.52 -25.27 4.27
CA SER A 274 2.58 -26.11 4.83
C SER A 274 3.12 -25.50 6.11
N ILE A 275 3.58 -26.37 7.01
CA ILE A 275 4.39 -26.01 8.18
C ILE A 275 5.87 -25.80 7.80
N GLU A 276 6.31 -26.28 6.65
CA GLU A 276 7.66 -26.06 6.15
C GLU A 276 7.75 -24.66 5.53
N VAL A 277 8.51 -23.79 6.15
CA VAL A 277 8.71 -22.41 5.71
C VAL A 277 10.21 -22.16 5.58
N PRO A 278 10.74 -22.14 4.35
CA PRO A 278 12.15 -21.78 4.12
C PRO A 278 12.44 -20.38 4.71
N GLY A 279 13.53 -20.27 5.48
CA GLY A 279 13.94 -19.00 6.09
C GLY A 279 13.11 -18.56 7.32
N ALA A 280 12.26 -19.43 7.88
CA ALA A 280 11.51 -19.12 9.09
C ALA A 280 12.44 -18.82 10.27
N ILE A 281 12.18 -17.71 10.98
CA ILE A 281 12.93 -17.32 12.20
C ILE A 281 12.70 -18.33 13.31
N VAL A 282 11.49 -18.90 13.36
CA VAL A 282 11.06 -19.90 14.34
C VAL A 282 10.41 -21.07 13.60
N THR A 283 10.73 -22.30 13.99
CA THR A 283 10.06 -23.50 13.45
C THR A 283 8.57 -23.41 13.75
N PRO A 284 7.68 -23.43 12.73
CA PRO A 284 6.25 -23.34 12.93
C PRO A 284 5.70 -24.48 13.80
N ALA A 285 4.72 -24.18 14.65
CA ALA A 285 4.00 -25.18 15.42
C ALA A 285 3.17 -26.08 14.50
N ARG A 286 2.93 -27.35 14.92
CA ARG A 286 2.02 -28.26 14.18
C ARG A 286 0.61 -27.68 14.02
N MET A 287 0.12 -26.92 15.00
CA MET A 287 -1.14 -26.18 14.97
C MET A 287 -0.86 -24.69 14.75
N SER A 288 -0.17 -24.36 13.67
CA SER A 288 0.09 -22.96 13.31
C SER A 288 -1.20 -22.26 12.90
N ASN A 289 -1.51 -21.09 13.48
CA ASN A 289 -2.67 -20.29 13.11
C ASN A 289 -2.66 -19.82 11.66
N HIS A 290 -1.49 -19.70 11.02
CA HIS A 290 -1.42 -19.47 9.58
C HIS A 290 -2.09 -20.56 8.75
N MET A 291 -2.04 -21.82 9.18
CA MET A 291 -2.65 -22.94 8.45
C MET A 291 -4.18 -22.97 8.56
N ALA A 292 -4.71 -22.32 9.58
CA ALA A 292 -6.15 -22.09 9.76
C ALA A 292 -6.60 -20.71 9.24
N GLY A 293 -5.68 -19.88 8.70
CA GLY A 293 -5.98 -18.53 8.22
C GLY A 293 -6.19 -17.50 9.33
N HIS A 294 -5.67 -17.74 10.54
CA HIS A 294 -5.83 -16.91 11.73
C HIS A 294 -4.51 -16.29 12.23
N GLY A 295 -3.58 -16.01 11.35
CA GLY A 295 -2.32 -15.37 11.68
C GLY A 295 -1.71 -14.64 10.51
N ILE A 296 -0.98 -13.57 10.81
CA ILE A 296 -0.19 -12.78 9.87
C ILE A 296 1.24 -12.65 10.35
N ASP A 297 2.19 -12.64 9.42
CA ASP A 297 3.56 -12.19 9.66
C ASP A 297 3.76 -10.83 8.99
N MET A 298 4.47 -9.94 9.69
CA MET A 298 4.58 -8.55 9.29
C MET A 298 5.96 -7.96 9.58
N ASN A 299 6.27 -6.91 8.85
CA ASN A 299 7.17 -5.83 9.27
C ASN A 299 6.34 -4.56 9.46
N ILE A 300 6.91 -3.50 10.04
CA ILE A 300 6.17 -2.26 10.28
C ILE A 300 6.90 -1.09 9.64
N LYS A 301 6.16 -0.33 8.84
CA LYS A 301 6.60 0.93 8.27
C LYS A 301 6.14 2.08 9.15
N TYR A 302 7.01 3.04 9.42
CA TYR A 302 6.75 4.13 10.34
C TYR A 302 7.54 5.39 9.99
N GLY A 303 7.30 6.45 10.75
CA GLY A 303 7.92 7.77 10.55
C GLY A 303 7.25 8.59 9.44
N PRO A 304 7.77 9.79 9.17
CA PRO A 304 7.22 10.62 8.09
C PRO A 304 7.21 9.85 6.78
N THR A 305 6.04 9.82 6.11
CA THR A 305 5.83 9.09 4.83
C THR A 305 6.10 7.58 4.86
N TYR A 306 6.13 6.97 6.07
CA TYR A 306 6.40 5.53 6.25
C TYR A 306 7.73 5.06 5.63
N SER A 307 8.72 5.96 5.58
CA SER A 307 10.03 5.71 4.96
C SER A 307 10.94 4.78 5.77
N LYS A 308 10.65 4.59 7.06
CA LYS A 308 11.43 3.71 7.94
C LYS A 308 10.77 2.34 8.03
N LEU A 309 11.60 1.29 8.01
CA LEU A 309 11.17 -0.10 8.15
C LEU A 309 11.68 -0.69 9.46
N CYS A 310 10.76 -1.19 10.27
CA CYS A 310 11.06 -2.04 11.42
C CYS A 310 10.82 -3.50 11.03
N ASN A 311 11.88 -4.20 10.68
CA ASN A 311 11.87 -5.62 10.32
C ASN A 311 12.03 -6.52 11.58
N SER A 312 12.16 -7.82 11.39
CA SER A 312 12.32 -8.80 12.47
C SER A 312 13.43 -8.45 13.48
N LYS A 313 14.57 -7.92 13.00
CA LYS A 313 15.68 -7.50 13.88
C LYS A 313 15.31 -6.28 14.72
N CYS A 314 14.56 -5.35 14.17
CA CYS A 314 14.05 -4.18 14.88
C CYS A 314 12.93 -4.58 15.85
N LEU A 315 11.96 -5.39 15.42
CA LEU A 315 10.85 -5.86 16.25
C LEU A 315 11.31 -6.70 17.45
N GLY A 316 12.46 -7.39 17.34
CA GLY A 316 13.07 -8.17 18.43
C GLY A 316 13.96 -7.37 19.39
N LYS A 317 14.00 -6.03 19.27
CA LYS A 317 14.85 -5.14 20.10
C LYS A 317 14.03 -4.01 20.73
N ARG A 318 14.70 -2.90 21.10
CA ARG A 318 14.02 -1.69 21.56
C ARG A 318 13.23 -1.06 20.41
N LEU A 319 11.91 -1.06 20.54
CA LEU A 319 10.99 -0.56 19.52
C LEU A 319 10.98 0.97 19.44
N PRO A 320 10.86 1.56 18.23
CA PRO A 320 10.47 2.96 18.07
C PRO A 320 9.13 3.25 18.75
N SER A 321 8.94 4.48 19.27
CA SER A 321 7.79 4.84 20.10
C SER A 321 6.44 4.51 19.46
N GLN A 322 6.22 4.87 18.19
CA GLN A 322 4.98 4.57 17.45
C GLN A 322 4.70 3.06 17.41
N ILE A 323 5.75 2.26 17.17
CA ILE A 323 5.62 0.80 17.09
C ILE A 323 5.41 0.19 18.48
N ALA A 324 6.09 0.71 19.51
CA ALA A 324 5.90 0.26 20.88
C ALA A 324 4.44 0.46 21.32
N GLN A 325 3.86 1.62 21.01
CA GLN A 325 2.45 1.92 21.30
C GLN A 325 1.49 1.02 20.51
N PHE A 326 1.75 0.75 19.23
CA PHE A 326 0.95 -0.21 18.45
C PHE A 326 1.02 -1.61 19.04
N ILE A 327 2.21 -2.10 19.42
CA ILE A 327 2.36 -3.43 20.05
C ILE A 327 1.64 -3.48 21.39
N GLU A 328 1.59 -2.37 22.14
CA GLU A 328 0.85 -2.30 23.40
C GLU A 328 -0.67 -2.39 23.17
N GLU A 329 -1.23 -1.82 22.09
CA GLU A 329 -2.63 -2.04 21.71
C GLU A 329 -2.91 -3.52 21.43
N ILE A 330 -2.01 -4.20 20.71
CA ILE A 330 -2.14 -5.64 20.45
C ILE A 330 -2.11 -6.46 21.75
N ARG A 331 -1.24 -6.10 22.71
CA ARG A 331 -1.14 -6.77 24.02
C ARG A 331 -2.36 -6.56 24.89
N ASN A 332 -2.96 -5.37 24.80
CA ASN A 332 -4.15 -4.99 25.59
C ASN A 332 -5.46 -5.51 24.97
N ASP A 333 -5.43 -5.98 23.70
CA ASP A 333 -6.59 -6.60 23.06
C ASP A 333 -6.70 -8.08 23.51
N PRO A 334 -7.77 -8.46 24.25
CA PRO A 334 -7.90 -9.81 24.80
C PRO A 334 -8.05 -10.90 23.73
N GLU A 335 -8.37 -10.53 22.49
CA GLU A 335 -8.56 -11.45 21.36
C GLU A 335 -7.36 -11.49 20.42
N LEU A 336 -6.26 -10.78 20.75
CA LEU A 336 -5.05 -10.76 19.95
C LEU A 336 -3.83 -11.17 20.78
N ARG A 337 -2.77 -11.60 20.11
CA ARG A 337 -1.45 -11.74 20.73
C ARG A 337 -0.35 -11.43 19.73
N TRP A 338 0.72 -10.88 20.27
CA TRP A 338 1.95 -10.63 19.53
C TRP A 338 2.97 -11.74 19.77
N GLY A 339 3.55 -12.26 18.71
CA GLY A 339 4.54 -13.36 18.80
C GLY A 339 5.86 -12.97 19.47
N GLY A 340 6.14 -11.67 19.64
CA GLY A 340 7.29 -11.21 20.43
C GLY A 340 7.24 -11.65 21.89
N ASP A 341 6.06 -11.91 22.42
CA ASP A 341 5.81 -12.36 23.80
C ASP A 341 5.76 -13.88 23.93
N PHE A 342 5.95 -14.63 22.85
CA PHE A 342 5.97 -16.10 22.90
C PHE A 342 7.23 -16.59 23.62
N ARG A 343 7.15 -17.73 24.30
CA ARG A 343 8.32 -18.40 24.91
C ARG A 343 9.48 -18.54 23.92
N LYS A 344 9.20 -18.85 22.67
CA LYS A 344 10.10 -18.77 21.54
C LYS A 344 9.66 -17.58 20.72
N SER A 345 10.30 -16.43 20.94
CA SER A 345 9.90 -15.15 20.37
C SER A 345 9.85 -15.17 18.85
N ASP A 346 8.70 -14.76 18.29
CA ASP A 346 8.47 -14.54 16.87
C ASP A 346 7.88 -13.14 16.65
N PRO A 347 8.71 -12.09 16.71
CA PRO A 347 8.25 -10.71 16.81
C PRO A 347 7.55 -10.19 15.56
N VAL A 348 7.59 -10.91 14.45
CA VAL A 348 6.84 -10.55 13.24
C VAL A 348 5.41 -11.07 13.24
N HIS A 349 5.04 -11.96 14.17
CA HIS A 349 3.78 -12.68 14.18
C HIS A 349 2.69 -11.99 15.02
N ILE A 350 1.47 -11.91 14.47
CA ILE A 350 0.24 -11.57 15.20
C ILE A 350 -0.85 -12.61 14.87
N ASP A 351 -1.58 -13.09 15.89
CA ASP A 351 -2.72 -13.99 15.73
C ASP A 351 -3.83 -13.75 16.81
N ASP A 352 -4.92 -14.51 16.72
CA ASP A 352 -6.09 -14.40 17.60
C ASP A 352 -6.24 -15.57 18.59
N HIS A 353 -5.18 -16.21 18.97
CA HIS A 353 -5.13 -17.35 19.91
C HIS A 353 -5.86 -18.63 19.45
N LEU A 354 -6.37 -18.74 18.25
CA LEU A 354 -7.22 -19.87 17.82
C LEU A 354 -6.64 -21.24 18.21
N ASN A 355 -5.32 -21.40 18.14
CA ASN A 355 -4.65 -22.67 18.46
C ASN A 355 -4.59 -23.00 19.98
N LYS A 356 -5.11 -22.15 20.85
CA LYS A 356 -5.33 -22.50 22.26
C LYS A 356 -6.55 -23.42 22.45
N ASP A 357 -7.45 -23.44 21.48
CA ASP A 357 -8.59 -24.34 21.39
C ASP A 357 -8.37 -25.32 20.22
N PRO A 358 -7.88 -26.55 20.49
CA PRO A 358 -7.56 -27.52 19.45
C PRO A 358 -8.76 -27.93 18.58
N GLU A 359 -9.96 -28.03 19.17
CA GLU A 359 -11.16 -28.42 18.44
C GLU A 359 -11.62 -27.30 17.50
N LYS A 360 -11.68 -26.09 18.00
CA LYS A 360 -12.02 -24.92 17.18
C LYS A 360 -10.98 -24.73 16.08
N TRP A 361 -9.69 -24.85 16.40
CA TRP A 361 -8.61 -24.76 15.40
C TRP A 361 -8.78 -25.81 14.29
N LYS A 362 -9.03 -27.08 14.68
CA LYS A 362 -9.22 -28.17 13.72
C LYS A 362 -10.40 -27.93 12.80
N LYS A 363 -11.53 -27.46 13.35
CA LYS A 363 -12.74 -27.10 12.60
C LYS A 363 -12.45 -26.02 11.57
N ARG A 364 -11.75 -24.94 11.96
CA ARG A 364 -11.39 -23.84 11.03
C ARG A 364 -10.37 -24.29 10.01
N TYR A 365 -9.34 -25.02 10.43
CA TYR A 365 -8.35 -25.59 9.51
C TYR A 365 -9.02 -26.42 8.41
N ASP A 366 -9.93 -27.34 8.77
CA ASP A 366 -10.63 -28.18 7.78
C ASP A 366 -11.49 -27.33 6.83
N ALA A 367 -12.18 -26.31 7.35
CA ALA A 367 -13.01 -25.41 6.56
C ALA A 367 -12.20 -24.63 5.52
N VAL A 368 -11.08 -24.02 5.93
CA VAL A 368 -10.22 -23.24 5.00
C VAL A 368 -9.48 -24.13 4.01
N GLN A 369 -9.06 -25.36 4.42
CA GLN A 369 -8.45 -26.30 3.49
C GLN A 369 -9.45 -26.81 2.45
N LYS A 370 -10.70 -27.01 2.83
CA LYS A 370 -11.78 -27.36 1.90
C LYS A 370 -12.05 -26.22 0.92
N ALA A 371 -12.20 -24.98 1.42
CA ALA A 371 -12.41 -23.79 0.57
C ALA A 371 -11.29 -23.63 -0.45
N ARG A 372 -10.02 -23.77 -0.02
CA ARG A 372 -8.86 -23.72 -0.90
C ARG A 372 -8.91 -24.79 -2.01
N LYS A 373 -9.21 -26.04 -1.67
CA LYS A 373 -9.30 -27.14 -2.65
C LYS A 373 -10.38 -26.89 -3.71
N LEU A 374 -11.42 -26.13 -3.36
CA LEU A 374 -12.50 -25.76 -4.27
C LEU A 374 -12.21 -24.48 -5.06
N GLY A 375 -11.03 -23.85 -4.89
CA GLY A 375 -10.68 -22.59 -5.57
C GLY A 375 -11.53 -21.40 -5.13
N LEU A 376 -12.09 -21.41 -3.92
CA LEU A 376 -12.97 -20.39 -3.36
C LEU A 376 -12.22 -19.33 -2.53
N ALA A 377 -10.94 -19.07 -2.83
CA ALA A 377 -10.11 -18.09 -2.13
C ALA A 377 -9.79 -16.88 -3.01
#